data_bcadd3a6d5296194018fd2cac291c720
#
_entry.id   bcadd3a6d5296194018fd2cac291c720
#
_cell.length_a   1.000
_cell.length_b   1.000
_cell.length_c   1.000
_cell.angle_alpha   90.00
_cell.angle_beta   90.00
_cell.angle_gamma   90.00
#
_symmetry.space_group_name_H-M   'P 1'
#
loop_
_entity.id
_entity.type
_entity.pdbx_description
1 polymer ?
#
loop_
_entity_poly.entity_id
_entity_poly.type
_entity_poly.pdbx_seq_one_letter_code
_entity_poly.pdbx_strand_id
1 'polypeptide(L)'
;MKRHQRPLGLAPTLLLGLACSVAITLFVLWAHPVSVLAMLGKMLRQPLILLLNWLPIALLTAAGAFAFRNVFWGSALVGFVTGVMSLINRVKLTVRGEPFVPRDVSLIKEAADAAGSYDMKLPWFQAACLLVFVGALVLLGFVLPLRRQESAPKRRGVWLRILVFVLCAAPLVLLVGCVYSSTELYNSFETTEPYNLSSVNNELGFVYYFCYHFSTYKTEKPEGFDRDTAAAWDTGYTEPEDASDINVIFVMNEAFSDVLNEDVFVFPEGEHPMEVYNELASGENAWAGHIIVPYFAGGTADTEFDVATGMQTNLLNPNSPSLTAFRTVNRDLDSIFRVFGAEGYTSCFMHPGDSWFYNRENVYSWLGADESLFAEDFRELEYKGSWVTDESVLRELEARFEEKSAQGAPDFTYAVTIQNHMSYTEDKYGDYVCPEVETRAELSPEIQTAVNVYAEGIRDANALLRELTDYYSSREEPVLLVFFGDHLPYLGDNRQGYVELGLPAGDASGAEDPFAAYTAPFLIWCNEAGAELLDFDSAIEALDLPGDGRISACYLGAAVLELTGRGEVSPWFAFLNELRRELPVIHNGAYLDADGQLSFELDAKQAELVSKMRCWTYYKLKYGTVQ
;
A
#
# COMPACT_ATOMS: atom_id res chain seq x y z
N MET A 1 52.87 15.84 -22.12
CA MET A 1 53.26 14.40 -22.10
C MET A 1 52.07 13.55 -22.51
N LYS A 2 52.06 12.99 -23.73
CA LYS A 2 51.08 11.99 -24.15
C LYS A 2 51.38 10.69 -23.39
N ARG A 3 50.66 10.38 -22.30
CA ARG A 3 50.75 9.08 -21.63
C ARG A 3 50.36 8.01 -22.66
N HIS A 4 51.29 7.10 -22.98
CA HIS A 4 51.03 5.92 -23.79
C HIS A 4 50.00 5.07 -23.07
N GLN A 5 48.76 5.11 -23.57
CA GLN A 5 47.67 4.28 -23.06
C GLN A 5 47.99 2.80 -23.46
N ARG A 6 48.17 1.93 -22.49
CA ARG A 6 48.35 0.50 -22.78
C ARG A 6 47.02 -0.11 -23.19
N PRO A 7 46.94 -0.72 -24.39
CA PRO A 7 45.75 -1.43 -24.81
C PRO A 7 45.57 -2.68 -23.96
N LEU A 8 44.38 -2.87 -23.36
CA LEU A 8 44.03 -4.13 -22.70
C LEU A 8 43.41 -5.10 -23.71
N GLY A 9 43.88 -6.34 -23.64
CA GLY A 9 43.21 -7.46 -24.31
C GLY A 9 41.82 -7.75 -23.74
N LEU A 10 41.04 -8.57 -24.44
CA LEU A 10 39.67 -8.92 -24.03
C LEU A 10 39.62 -9.59 -22.64
N ALA A 11 40.51 -10.56 -22.41
CA ALA A 11 40.53 -11.34 -21.15
C ALA A 11 40.80 -10.48 -19.91
N PRO A 12 41.82 -9.60 -19.85
CA PRO A 12 41.98 -8.68 -18.71
C PRO A 12 40.83 -7.70 -18.54
N THR A 13 40.17 -7.26 -19.61
CA THR A 13 38.99 -6.40 -19.53
C THR A 13 37.83 -7.13 -18.86
N LEU A 14 37.59 -8.38 -19.23
CA LEU A 14 36.57 -9.23 -18.64
C LEU A 14 36.85 -9.54 -17.16
N LEU A 15 38.09 -9.85 -16.81
CA LEU A 15 38.50 -10.12 -15.42
C LEU A 15 38.33 -8.88 -14.52
N LEU A 16 38.68 -7.69 -15.01
CA LEU A 16 38.46 -6.46 -14.28
C LEU A 16 36.95 -6.12 -14.15
N GLY A 17 36.20 -6.36 -15.22
CA GLY A 17 34.72 -6.20 -15.18
C GLY A 17 34.07 -7.15 -14.18
N LEU A 18 34.54 -8.40 -14.12
CA LEU A 18 34.12 -9.39 -13.13
C LEU A 18 34.44 -8.92 -11.71
N ALA A 19 35.66 -8.46 -11.46
CA ALA A 19 36.05 -7.96 -10.14
C ALA A 19 35.20 -6.73 -9.71
N CYS A 20 34.98 -5.80 -10.65
CA CYS A 20 34.11 -4.64 -10.39
C CYS A 20 32.66 -5.05 -10.12
N SER A 21 32.12 -6.01 -10.90
CA SER A 21 30.73 -6.46 -10.69
C SER A 21 30.55 -7.15 -9.33
N VAL A 22 31.53 -7.95 -8.89
CA VAL A 22 31.52 -8.54 -7.55
C VAL A 22 31.58 -7.46 -6.47
N ALA A 23 32.44 -6.43 -6.62
CA ALA A 23 32.53 -5.34 -5.66
C ALA A 23 31.23 -4.53 -5.59
N ILE A 24 30.57 -4.28 -6.72
CA ILE A 24 29.26 -3.62 -6.77
C ILE A 24 28.20 -4.47 -6.08
N THR A 25 28.14 -5.77 -6.34
CA THR A 25 27.18 -6.68 -5.69
C THR A 25 27.37 -6.70 -4.17
N LEU A 26 28.63 -6.78 -3.71
CA LEU A 26 28.91 -6.73 -2.27
C LEU A 26 28.52 -5.39 -1.65
N PHE A 27 28.68 -4.28 -2.37
CA PHE A 27 28.22 -2.97 -1.93
C PHE A 27 26.68 -2.93 -1.81
N VAL A 28 25.96 -3.44 -2.81
CA VAL A 28 24.48 -3.51 -2.81
C VAL A 28 23.97 -4.35 -1.62
N LEU A 29 24.59 -5.50 -1.35
CA LEU A 29 24.25 -6.33 -0.19
C LEU A 29 24.60 -5.65 1.14
N TRP A 30 25.72 -4.92 1.20
CA TRP A 30 26.12 -4.18 2.40
C TRP A 30 25.21 -2.97 2.67
N ALA A 31 24.70 -2.32 1.63
CA ALA A 31 23.77 -1.19 1.78
C ALA A 31 22.40 -1.60 2.33
N HIS A 32 22.09 -2.89 2.39
CA HIS A 32 20.85 -3.44 2.92
C HIS A 32 20.71 -3.17 4.45
N PRO A 33 19.48 -3.07 5.03
CA PRO A 33 19.31 -2.88 6.48
C PRO A 33 19.87 -4.04 7.31
N VAL A 34 19.76 -5.26 6.80
CA VAL A 34 20.26 -6.47 7.49
C VAL A 34 21.77 -6.65 7.28
N SER A 35 22.44 -7.28 8.25
CA SER A 35 23.87 -7.58 8.17
C SER A 35 24.24 -8.35 6.90
N VAL A 36 25.22 -7.83 6.16
CA VAL A 36 25.73 -8.49 4.95
C VAL A 36 26.24 -9.91 5.21
N LEU A 37 26.77 -10.18 6.40
CA LEU A 37 27.25 -11.52 6.77
C LEU A 37 26.10 -12.50 6.96
N ALA A 38 24.98 -12.04 7.53
CA ALA A 38 23.76 -12.84 7.67
C ALA A 38 23.16 -13.17 6.30
N MET A 39 23.05 -12.17 5.42
CA MET A 39 22.57 -12.37 4.04
C MET A 39 23.46 -13.32 3.25
N LEU A 40 24.77 -13.11 3.26
CA LEU A 40 25.71 -14.01 2.57
C LEU A 40 25.66 -15.43 3.15
N GLY A 41 25.50 -15.59 4.46
CA GLY A 41 25.34 -16.88 5.11
C GLY A 41 24.11 -17.65 4.59
N LYS A 42 22.99 -16.97 4.40
CA LYS A 42 21.78 -17.56 3.81
C LYS A 42 21.97 -17.87 2.30
N MET A 43 22.50 -16.91 1.53
CA MET A 43 22.74 -17.06 0.09
C MET A 43 23.76 -18.16 -0.25
N LEU A 44 24.73 -18.42 0.62
CA LEU A 44 25.69 -19.51 0.43
C LEU A 44 25.06 -20.90 0.63
N ARG A 45 23.98 -21.00 1.38
CA ARG A 45 23.18 -22.25 1.48
C ARG A 45 22.36 -22.49 0.21
N GLN A 46 21.98 -21.42 -0.48
CA GLN A 46 21.24 -21.44 -1.75
C GLN A 46 22.05 -20.64 -2.81
N PRO A 47 23.15 -21.17 -3.36
CA PRO A 47 24.13 -20.42 -4.16
C PRO A 47 23.53 -19.84 -5.45
N LEU A 48 22.42 -20.39 -5.93
CA LEU A 48 21.68 -19.83 -7.08
C LEU A 48 21.17 -18.41 -6.79
N ILE A 49 20.72 -18.11 -5.56
CA ILE A 49 20.29 -16.77 -5.16
C ILE A 49 21.45 -15.76 -5.31
N LEU A 50 22.65 -16.12 -4.84
CA LEU A 50 23.83 -15.27 -4.98
C LEU A 50 24.16 -15.01 -6.45
N LEU A 51 24.10 -16.05 -7.29
CA LEU A 51 24.30 -15.94 -8.73
C LEU A 51 23.27 -15.00 -9.37
N LEU A 52 22.00 -15.14 -9.02
CA LEU A 52 20.91 -14.31 -9.54
C LEU A 52 21.02 -12.85 -9.09
N ASN A 53 21.54 -12.55 -7.91
CA ASN A 53 21.83 -11.17 -7.49
C ASN A 53 23.03 -10.56 -8.24
N TRP A 54 24.05 -11.37 -8.56
CA TRP A 54 25.25 -10.90 -9.22
C TRP A 54 25.11 -10.77 -10.74
N LEU A 55 24.41 -11.67 -11.40
CA LEU A 55 24.38 -11.80 -12.87
C LEU A 55 23.87 -10.53 -13.60
N PRO A 56 22.79 -9.84 -13.18
CA PRO A 56 22.36 -8.59 -13.79
C PRO A 56 23.43 -7.50 -13.71
N ILE A 57 24.08 -7.36 -12.55
CA ILE A 57 25.16 -6.40 -12.33
C ILE A 57 26.36 -6.71 -13.22
N ALA A 58 26.72 -7.99 -13.37
CA ALA A 58 27.83 -8.43 -14.22
C ALA A 58 27.56 -8.12 -15.70
N LEU A 59 26.36 -8.39 -16.19
CA LEU A 59 25.96 -8.10 -17.58
C LEU A 59 25.95 -6.60 -17.86
N LEU A 60 25.38 -5.80 -16.95
CA LEU A 60 25.37 -4.34 -17.07
C LEU A 60 26.79 -3.75 -17.02
N THR A 61 27.65 -4.26 -16.12
CA THR A 61 29.06 -3.85 -16.03
C THR A 61 29.83 -4.18 -17.31
N ALA A 62 29.60 -5.35 -17.89
CA ALA A 62 30.17 -5.72 -19.17
C ALA A 62 29.69 -4.79 -20.30
N ALA A 63 28.39 -4.55 -20.38
CA ALA A 63 27.82 -3.61 -21.36
C ALA A 63 28.41 -2.20 -21.22
N GLY A 64 28.48 -1.70 -19.97
CA GLY A 64 29.07 -0.39 -19.65
C GLY A 64 30.57 -0.32 -20.02
N ALA A 65 31.35 -1.36 -19.75
CA ALA A 65 32.76 -1.43 -20.11
C ALA A 65 32.98 -1.28 -21.64
N PHE A 66 32.12 -1.91 -22.43
CA PHE A 66 32.15 -1.78 -23.89
C PHE A 66 31.64 -0.41 -24.38
N ALA A 67 30.57 0.10 -23.81
CA ALA A 67 29.98 1.39 -24.17
C ALA A 67 30.97 2.55 -23.91
N PHE A 68 31.56 2.60 -22.74
CA PHE A 68 32.49 3.64 -22.32
C PHE A 68 33.95 3.38 -22.74
N ARG A 69 34.27 2.23 -23.29
CA ARG A 69 35.65 1.79 -23.59
C ARG A 69 36.59 1.77 -22.36
N ASN A 70 36.03 1.82 -21.21
CA ASN A 70 36.73 1.85 -19.94
C ASN A 70 35.90 1.09 -18.92
N VAL A 71 36.46 0.02 -18.37
CA VAL A 71 35.81 -0.86 -17.39
C VAL A 71 35.34 -0.05 -16.17
N PHE A 72 36.23 0.82 -15.67
CA PHE A 72 35.92 1.56 -14.43
C PHE A 72 34.82 2.59 -14.60
N TRP A 73 34.72 3.28 -15.73
CA TRP A 73 33.63 4.23 -15.96
C TRP A 73 32.30 3.53 -16.17
N GLY A 74 32.30 2.40 -16.88
CA GLY A 74 31.13 1.56 -16.99
C GLY A 74 30.67 1.02 -15.64
N SER A 75 31.63 0.51 -14.83
CA SER A 75 31.36 0.04 -13.47
C SER A 75 30.91 1.17 -12.55
N ALA A 76 31.45 2.39 -12.68
CA ALA A 76 31.03 3.55 -11.88
C ALA A 76 29.56 3.90 -12.13
N LEU A 77 29.12 3.91 -13.40
CA LEU A 77 27.71 4.15 -13.73
C LEU A 77 26.80 3.08 -13.16
N VAL A 78 27.14 1.80 -13.37
CA VAL A 78 26.34 0.67 -12.85
C VAL A 78 26.30 0.69 -11.32
N GLY A 79 27.48 0.90 -10.68
CA GLY A 79 27.58 0.98 -9.22
C GLY A 79 26.80 2.17 -8.63
N PHE A 80 26.78 3.30 -9.32
CA PHE A 80 25.96 4.46 -8.91
C PHE A 80 24.47 4.12 -8.96
N VAL A 81 23.98 3.65 -10.12
CA VAL A 81 22.56 3.35 -10.32
C VAL A 81 22.07 2.27 -9.35
N THR A 82 22.76 1.13 -9.29
CA THR A 82 22.37 0.03 -8.41
C THR A 82 22.55 0.37 -6.94
N GLY A 83 23.55 1.19 -6.60
CA GLY A 83 23.78 1.68 -5.25
C GLY A 83 22.67 2.63 -4.78
N VAL A 84 22.26 3.58 -5.62
CA VAL A 84 21.11 4.47 -5.32
C VAL A 84 19.84 3.64 -5.13
N MET A 85 19.55 2.71 -6.04
CA MET A 85 18.38 1.83 -5.89
C MET A 85 18.41 1.02 -4.60
N SER A 86 19.60 0.52 -4.20
CA SER A 86 19.75 -0.20 -2.93
C SER A 86 19.54 0.70 -1.70
N LEU A 87 19.94 1.97 -1.77
CA LEU A 87 19.67 2.94 -0.70
C LEU A 87 18.18 3.27 -0.60
N ILE A 88 17.48 3.41 -1.72
CA ILE A 88 16.03 3.59 -1.75
C ILE A 88 15.35 2.35 -1.14
N ASN A 89 15.77 1.13 -1.54
CA ASN A 89 15.28 -0.11 -0.95
C ASN A 89 15.49 -0.14 0.57
N ARG A 90 16.67 0.27 1.05
CA ARG A 90 16.95 0.36 2.48
C ARG A 90 15.96 1.29 3.19
N VAL A 91 15.78 2.52 2.69
CA VAL A 91 14.87 3.51 3.28
C VAL A 91 13.44 2.94 3.31
N LYS A 92 12.97 2.39 2.18
CA LYS A 92 11.62 1.85 2.09
C LYS A 92 11.40 0.67 3.04
N LEU A 93 12.37 -0.26 3.13
CA LEU A 93 12.32 -1.37 4.10
C LEU A 93 12.29 -0.89 5.54
N THR A 94 13.08 0.14 5.86
CA THR A 94 13.19 0.66 7.24
C THR A 94 11.94 1.42 7.65
N VAL A 95 11.39 2.27 6.76
CA VAL A 95 10.23 3.13 7.04
C VAL A 95 8.91 2.37 6.91
N ARG A 96 8.75 1.57 5.86
CA ARG A 96 7.46 0.94 5.52
C ARG A 96 7.42 -0.58 5.69
N GLY A 97 8.55 -1.22 6.00
CA GLY A 97 8.65 -2.68 6.01
C GLY A 97 8.52 -3.31 4.62
N GLU A 98 8.52 -2.51 3.56
CA GLU A 98 8.31 -2.96 2.19
C GLU A 98 9.55 -2.79 1.31
N PRO A 99 9.87 -3.76 0.43
CA PRO A 99 10.96 -3.64 -0.52
C PRO A 99 10.66 -2.64 -1.65
N PHE A 100 11.73 -2.09 -2.22
CA PHE A 100 11.65 -1.28 -3.44
C PHE A 100 11.51 -2.16 -4.68
N VAL A 101 10.46 -1.93 -5.48
CA VAL A 101 10.12 -2.72 -6.67
C VAL A 101 10.05 -1.84 -7.93
N PRO A 102 10.09 -2.42 -9.15
CA PRO A 102 10.06 -1.65 -10.39
C PRO A 102 8.89 -0.68 -10.51
N ARG A 103 7.77 -1.00 -9.93
CA ARG A 103 6.56 -0.16 -9.94
C ARG A 103 6.78 1.16 -9.19
N ASP A 104 7.55 1.15 -8.11
CA ASP A 104 7.84 2.35 -7.32
C ASP A 104 8.61 3.41 -8.13
N VAL A 105 9.27 3.01 -9.22
CA VAL A 105 9.97 3.96 -10.11
C VAL A 105 8.98 4.98 -10.69
N SER A 106 7.73 4.61 -10.91
CA SER A 106 6.68 5.54 -11.35
C SER A 106 6.23 6.51 -10.27
N LEU A 107 6.50 6.19 -8.97
CA LEU A 107 6.18 6.99 -7.78
C LEU A 107 7.28 7.98 -7.38
N ILE A 108 8.42 8.03 -8.10
CA ILE A 108 9.58 8.85 -7.68
C ILE A 108 9.21 10.33 -7.54
N LYS A 109 8.33 10.85 -8.39
CA LYS A 109 7.90 12.25 -8.30
C LYS A 109 7.10 12.48 -7.02
N GLU A 110 6.09 11.67 -6.77
CA GLU A 110 5.24 11.75 -5.58
C GLU A 110 6.05 11.49 -4.29
N ALA A 111 6.95 10.50 -4.32
CA ALA A 111 7.85 10.27 -3.20
C ALA A 111 8.82 11.44 -2.95
N ALA A 112 9.24 12.16 -3.99
CA ALA A 112 10.08 13.34 -3.84
C ALA A 112 9.29 14.54 -3.27
N ASP A 113 8.04 14.70 -3.67
CA ASP A 113 7.15 15.75 -3.19
C ASP A 113 6.72 15.49 -1.74
N ALA A 114 6.45 14.24 -1.39
CA ALA A 114 6.16 13.79 -0.03
C ALA A 114 7.39 13.73 0.89
N ALA A 115 8.61 13.73 0.34
CA ALA A 115 9.84 13.60 1.14
C ALA A 115 10.07 14.74 2.15
N GLY A 116 9.44 15.90 1.94
CA GLY A 116 9.45 17.03 2.88
C GLY A 116 8.55 16.83 4.10
N SER A 117 7.58 15.93 4.01
CA SER A 117 6.60 15.63 5.07
C SER A 117 6.97 14.41 5.92
N TYR A 118 7.97 13.64 5.50
CA TYR A 118 8.46 12.47 6.22
C TYR A 118 9.77 12.78 6.93
N ASP A 119 9.88 12.44 8.23
CA ASP A 119 11.17 12.37 8.93
C ASP A 119 11.95 11.14 8.46
N MET A 120 12.34 11.17 7.18
CA MET A 120 13.15 10.09 6.61
C MET A 120 14.58 10.18 7.15
N LYS A 121 14.96 9.28 8.02
CA LYS A 121 16.36 9.08 8.42
C LYS A 121 17.16 8.58 7.20
N LEU A 122 17.63 9.54 6.40
CA LEU A 122 18.43 9.20 5.21
C LEU A 122 19.71 8.48 5.64
N PRO A 123 20.10 7.40 4.96
CA PRO A 123 21.30 6.63 5.30
C PRO A 123 22.57 7.37 4.84
N TRP A 124 22.87 8.53 5.45
CA TRP A 124 23.96 9.42 5.04
C TRP A 124 25.32 8.72 5.01
N PHE A 125 25.57 7.80 5.96
CA PHE A 125 26.81 7.06 5.99
C PHE A 125 26.95 6.16 4.75
N GLN A 126 25.91 5.41 4.41
CA GLN A 126 25.89 4.54 3.22
C GLN A 126 25.94 5.38 1.93
N ALA A 127 25.25 6.51 1.90
CA ALA A 127 25.31 7.43 0.75
C ALA A 127 26.71 8.02 0.57
N ALA A 128 27.38 8.42 1.63
CA ALA A 128 28.79 8.87 1.58
C ALA A 128 29.73 7.76 1.09
N CYS A 129 29.55 6.53 1.59
CA CYS A 129 30.31 5.37 1.12
C CYS A 129 30.06 5.08 -0.37
N LEU A 130 28.83 5.22 -0.87
CA LEU A 130 28.51 5.11 -2.29
C LEU A 130 29.28 6.14 -3.12
N LEU A 131 29.28 7.41 -2.68
CA LEU A 131 30.00 8.47 -3.38
C LEU A 131 31.51 8.22 -3.41
N VAL A 132 32.09 7.74 -2.31
CA VAL A 132 33.50 7.36 -2.23
C VAL A 132 33.80 6.17 -3.14
N PHE A 133 32.97 5.13 -3.12
CA PHE A 133 33.13 3.95 -3.96
C PHE A 133 33.05 4.30 -5.45
N VAL A 134 32.04 5.04 -5.87
CA VAL A 134 31.86 5.48 -7.26
C VAL A 134 32.99 6.44 -7.66
N GLY A 135 33.35 7.38 -6.78
CA GLY A 135 34.46 8.31 -6.98
C GLY A 135 35.80 7.61 -7.19
N ALA A 136 36.05 6.54 -6.41
CA ALA A 136 37.25 5.69 -6.59
C ALA A 136 37.26 5.00 -7.97
N LEU A 137 36.13 4.45 -8.42
CA LEU A 137 36.01 3.85 -9.75
C LEU A 137 36.24 4.91 -10.87
N VAL A 138 35.65 6.09 -10.74
CA VAL A 138 35.88 7.20 -11.69
C VAL A 138 37.35 7.61 -11.71
N LEU A 139 37.98 7.76 -10.54
CA LEU A 139 39.40 8.09 -10.41
C LEU A 139 40.29 7.03 -11.05
N LEU A 140 40.02 5.75 -10.80
CA LEU A 140 40.72 4.63 -11.43
C LEU A 140 40.60 4.69 -12.96
N GLY A 141 39.44 5.07 -13.47
CA GLY A 141 39.21 5.29 -14.91
C GLY A 141 40.07 6.39 -15.52
N PHE A 142 40.43 7.42 -14.73
CA PHE A 142 41.36 8.49 -15.15
C PHE A 142 42.82 8.11 -14.97
N VAL A 143 43.16 7.49 -13.83
CA VAL A 143 44.56 7.15 -13.46
C VAL A 143 45.06 5.94 -14.25
N LEU A 144 44.18 4.95 -14.47
CA LEU A 144 44.45 3.75 -15.25
C LEU A 144 43.71 3.80 -16.58
N PRO A 145 44.16 4.57 -17.58
CA PRO A 145 43.45 4.71 -18.85
C PRO A 145 43.63 3.46 -19.69
N LEU A 146 42.95 2.40 -19.28
CA LEU A 146 42.94 1.10 -19.93
C LEU A 146 41.94 1.15 -21.07
N ARG A 147 42.42 1.56 -22.27
CA ARG A 147 41.58 1.55 -23.48
C ARG A 147 41.70 0.19 -24.16
N ARG A 148 40.54 -0.35 -24.53
CA ARG A 148 40.49 -1.52 -25.40
C ARG A 148 41.11 -1.17 -26.75
N GLN A 149 41.98 -2.06 -27.26
CA GLN A 149 42.55 -1.95 -28.60
C GLN A 149 41.43 -2.09 -29.65
N GLU A 150 41.18 -1.06 -30.42
CA GLU A 150 40.28 -1.15 -31.57
C GLU A 150 41.07 -1.47 -32.83
N SER A 151 40.73 -2.60 -33.45
CA SER A 151 41.28 -3.03 -34.73
C SER A 151 40.46 -2.55 -35.93
N ALA A 152 39.41 -1.71 -35.74
CA ALA A 152 38.44 -1.33 -36.77
C ALA A 152 38.39 0.18 -37.01
N PRO A 153 38.11 0.66 -38.24
CA PRO A 153 37.95 2.05 -38.57
C PRO A 153 36.78 2.70 -37.80
N LYS A 154 36.92 4.00 -37.48
CA LYS A 154 36.04 4.75 -36.56
C LYS A 154 34.52 4.51 -36.76
N ARG A 155 34.02 4.40 -37.97
CA ARG A 155 32.58 4.20 -38.25
C ARG A 155 32.12 2.76 -37.89
N ARG A 156 32.94 1.73 -38.24
CA ARG A 156 32.69 0.33 -37.84
C ARG A 156 32.78 0.12 -36.31
N GLY A 157 33.64 0.91 -35.65
CA GLY A 157 33.79 0.86 -34.18
C GLY A 157 32.56 1.34 -33.40
N VAL A 158 31.74 2.26 -33.92
CA VAL A 158 30.50 2.70 -33.30
C VAL A 158 29.43 1.61 -33.40
N TRP A 159 29.25 1.06 -34.59
CA TRP A 159 28.28 -0.02 -34.81
C TRP A 159 28.61 -1.28 -34.00
N LEU A 160 29.91 -1.63 -33.91
CA LEU A 160 30.36 -2.74 -33.09
C LEU A 160 30.03 -2.52 -31.59
N ARG A 161 30.11 -1.28 -31.08
CA ARG A 161 29.74 -0.96 -29.69
C ARG A 161 28.23 -1.07 -29.45
N ILE A 162 27.44 -0.55 -30.38
CA ILE A 162 25.98 -0.70 -30.34
C ILE A 162 25.63 -2.19 -30.36
N LEU A 163 26.25 -2.95 -31.25
CA LEU A 163 26.02 -4.41 -31.33
C LEU A 163 26.40 -5.11 -30.03
N VAL A 164 27.56 -4.81 -29.44
CA VAL A 164 27.99 -5.44 -28.18
C VAL A 164 27.12 -5.00 -27.02
N PHE A 165 26.71 -3.72 -26.98
CA PHE A 165 25.74 -3.26 -25.99
C PHE A 165 24.43 -4.02 -26.09
N VAL A 166 23.88 -4.17 -27.30
CA VAL A 166 22.68 -4.96 -27.56
C VAL A 166 22.88 -6.42 -27.18
N LEU A 167 24.03 -7.02 -27.55
CA LEU A 167 24.36 -8.41 -27.19
C LEU A 167 24.56 -8.64 -25.69
N CYS A 168 24.87 -7.60 -24.91
CA CYS A 168 24.91 -7.68 -23.46
C CYS A 168 23.55 -7.36 -22.80
N ALA A 169 22.77 -6.45 -23.39
CA ALA A 169 21.45 -6.07 -22.88
C ALA A 169 20.38 -7.12 -23.23
N ALA A 170 20.42 -7.72 -24.42
CA ALA A 170 19.46 -8.75 -24.83
C ALA A 170 19.44 -9.98 -23.88
N PRO A 171 20.58 -10.55 -23.46
CA PRO A 171 20.56 -11.60 -22.45
C PRO A 171 19.93 -11.19 -21.12
N LEU A 172 20.11 -9.93 -20.69
CA LEU A 172 19.48 -9.43 -19.47
C LEU A 172 17.96 -9.37 -19.63
N VAL A 173 17.47 -8.85 -20.75
CA VAL A 173 16.01 -8.81 -21.05
C VAL A 173 15.44 -10.23 -21.12
N LEU A 174 16.13 -11.15 -21.78
CA LEU A 174 15.71 -12.56 -21.85
C LEU A 174 15.74 -13.23 -20.47
N LEU A 175 16.78 -12.96 -19.67
CA LEU A 175 16.87 -13.46 -18.30
C LEU A 175 15.71 -12.93 -17.44
N VAL A 176 15.43 -11.63 -17.49
CA VAL A 176 14.31 -11.05 -16.75
C VAL A 176 13.00 -11.65 -17.23
N GLY A 177 12.79 -11.78 -18.54
CA GLY A 177 11.53 -12.30 -19.09
C GLY A 177 11.33 -13.82 -19.00
N CYS A 178 12.39 -14.63 -18.79
CA CYS A 178 12.27 -16.08 -18.80
C CYS A 178 12.72 -16.76 -17.49
N VAL A 179 13.68 -16.17 -16.78
CA VAL A 179 14.23 -16.76 -15.55
C VAL A 179 13.73 -16.03 -14.32
N TYR A 180 13.90 -14.70 -14.29
CA TYR A 180 13.48 -13.90 -13.15
C TYR A 180 11.94 -13.81 -13.02
N SER A 181 11.22 -13.89 -14.13
CA SER A 181 9.73 -13.89 -14.12
C SER A 181 9.12 -15.24 -13.73
N SER A 182 9.91 -16.26 -13.46
CA SER A 182 9.38 -17.58 -13.10
C SER A 182 8.93 -17.60 -11.63
N THR A 183 7.63 -17.66 -11.41
CA THR A 183 7.00 -17.85 -10.09
C THR A 183 7.40 -19.21 -9.49
N GLU A 184 7.53 -20.25 -10.33
CA GLU A 184 7.99 -21.57 -9.89
C GLU A 184 9.41 -21.51 -9.31
N LEU A 185 10.34 -20.80 -9.99
CA LEU A 185 11.69 -20.58 -9.48
C LEU A 185 11.66 -19.75 -8.18
N TYR A 186 10.85 -18.68 -8.14
CA TYR A 186 10.73 -17.84 -6.95
C TYR A 186 10.24 -18.65 -5.74
N ASN A 187 9.19 -19.42 -5.89
CA ASN A 187 8.61 -20.26 -4.84
C ASN A 187 9.48 -21.47 -4.48
N SER A 188 10.48 -21.82 -5.31
CA SER A 188 11.41 -22.92 -5.01
C SER A 188 12.49 -22.55 -3.99
N PHE A 189 12.65 -21.26 -3.69
CA PHE A 189 13.58 -20.82 -2.67
C PHE A 189 12.96 -20.92 -1.29
N GLU A 190 13.69 -21.55 -0.37
CA GLU A 190 13.30 -21.63 1.02
C GLU A 190 13.44 -20.24 1.68
N THR A 191 12.34 -19.68 2.13
CA THR A 191 12.27 -18.44 2.92
C THR A 191 11.66 -18.74 4.29
N THR A 192 12.18 -18.08 5.32
CA THR A 192 11.75 -18.35 6.72
C THR A 192 10.32 -17.86 6.95
N GLU A 193 9.98 -16.73 6.35
CA GLU A 193 8.70 -16.04 6.52
C GLU A 193 8.16 -15.61 5.14
N PRO A 194 7.55 -16.52 4.37
CA PRO A 194 7.14 -16.24 3.00
C PRO A 194 6.08 -15.14 2.89
N TYR A 195 5.34 -14.85 3.96
CA TYR A 195 4.31 -13.80 4.01
C TYR A 195 4.86 -12.43 4.39
N ASN A 196 6.08 -12.36 4.91
CA ASN A 196 6.77 -11.13 5.27
C ASN A 196 7.67 -10.68 4.12
N LEU A 197 7.19 -9.69 3.35
CA LEU A 197 7.88 -9.21 2.16
C LEU A 197 9.27 -8.64 2.47
N SER A 198 9.46 -8.03 3.64
CA SER A 198 10.77 -7.57 4.12
C SER A 198 11.71 -8.74 4.36
N SER A 199 11.23 -9.79 5.05
CA SER A 199 12.01 -11.02 5.31
C SER A 199 12.39 -11.69 4.00
N VAL A 200 11.46 -11.85 3.07
CA VAL A 200 11.71 -12.43 1.74
C VAL A 200 12.76 -11.62 0.96
N ASN A 201 12.66 -10.28 0.95
CA ASN A 201 13.67 -9.44 0.31
C ASN A 201 15.05 -9.56 0.97
N ASN A 202 15.07 -9.67 2.32
CA ASN A 202 16.30 -9.89 3.09
C ASN A 202 16.98 -11.22 2.74
N GLU A 203 16.22 -12.24 2.45
CA GLU A 203 16.71 -13.60 2.16
C GLU A 203 17.08 -13.80 0.69
N LEU A 204 16.24 -13.32 -0.23
CA LEU A 204 16.45 -13.43 -1.67
C LEU A 204 17.43 -12.38 -2.23
N GLY A 205 17.60 -11.26 -1.52
CA GLY A 205 18.44 -10.14 -1.92
C GLY A 205 17.77 -9.20 -2.91
N PHE A 206 18.10 -7.92 -2.77
CA PHE A 206 17.44 -6.83 -3.49
C PHE A 206 17.42 -6.99 -5.02
N VAL A 207 18.57 -7.36 -5.64
CA VAL A 207 18.65 -7.38 -7.11
C VAL A 207 17.77 -8.47 -7.72
N TYR A 208 17.80 -9.68 -7.13
CA TYR A 208 16.92 -10.76 -7.58
C TYR A 208 15.46 -10.42 -7.37
N TYR A 209 15.11 -9.96 -6.18
CA TYR A 209 13.77 -9.56 -5.81
C TYR A 209 13.24 -8.46 -6.75
N PHE A 210 14.00 -7.39 -6.97
CA PHE A 210 13.63 -6.32 -7.89
C PHE A 210 13.44 -6.82 -9.34
N CYS A 211 14.33 -7.70 -9.83
CA CYS A 211 14.21 -8.27 -11.17
C CYS A 211 12.98 -9.17 -11.32
N TYR A 212 12.63 -9.96 -10.30
CA TYR A 212 11.42 -10.77 -10.29
C TYR A 212 10.16 -9.90 -10.45
N HIS A 213 10.10 -8.80 -9.74
CA HIS A 213 8.94 -7.91 -9.74
C HIS A 213 8.72 -7.09 -11.03
N PHE A 214 9.60 -7.20 -12.02
CA PHE A 214 9.23 -6.75 -13.38
C PHE A 214 8.09 -7.55 -13.99
N SER A 215 7.96 -8.82 -13.64
CA SER A 215 6.85 -9.67 -14.10
C SER A 215 5.53 -9.29 -13.42
N THR A 216 5.59 -8.87 -12.16
CA THR A 216 4.41 -8.49 -11.36
C THR A 216 3.94 -7.05 -11.62
N TYR A 217 4.60 -6.33 -12.52
CA TYR A 217 4.21 -4.95 -12.88
C TYR A 217 2.80 -4.86 -13.49
N LYS A 218 2.35 -5.92 -14.13
CA LYS A 218 0.99 -6.03 -14.68
C LYS A 218 0.19 -6.97 -13.81
N THR A 219 -1.10 -6.65 -13.62
CA THR A 219 -2.04 -7.57 -13.00
C THR A 219 -1.95 -8.93 -13.68
N GLU A 220 -1.64 -9.97 -12.92
CA GLU A 220 -1.50 -11.32 -13.43
C GLU A 220 -2.84 -11.83 -13.92
N LYS A 221 -2.82 -12.51 -15.08
CA LYS A 221 -4.00 -13.20 -15.58
C LYS A 221 -4.27 -14.41 -14.68
N PRO A 222 -5.41 -14.48 -13.97
CA PRO A 222 -5.72 -15.63 -13.11
C PRO A 222 -5.76 -16.94 -13.90
N GLU A 223 -5.41 -18.01 -13.22
CA GLU A 223 -5.58 -19.37 -13.78
C GLU A 223 -7.05 -19.63 -14.07
N GLY A 224 -7.34 -20.26 -15.19
CA GLY A 224 -8.72 -20.55 -15.63
C GLY A 224 -9.50 -19.34 -16.14
N PHE A 225 -8.91 -18.13 -16.22
CA PHE A 225 -9.62 -16.96 -16.72
C PHE A 225 -10.07 -17.14 -18.16
N ASP A 226 -11.37 -17.06 -18.38
CA ASP A 226 -12.03 -16.95 -19.69
C ASP A 226 -12.78 -15.62 -19.78
N ARG A 227 -12.57 -14.90 -20.87
CA ARG A 227 -13.13 -13.55 -21.06
C ARG A 227 -14.65 -13.58 -21.20
N ASP A 228 -15.16 -14.54 -21.99
CA ASP A 228 -16.60 -14.57 -22.30
C ASP A 228 -17.40 -15.02 -21.08
N THR A 229 -16.85 -15.94 -20.29
CA THR A 229 -17.39 -16.34 -18.99
C THR A 229 -17.43 -15.15 -18.03
N ALA A 230 -16.35 -14.40 -17.89
CA ALA A 230 -16.29 -13.26 -16.98
C ALA A 230 -17.21 -12.11 -17.44
N ALA A 231 -17.33 -11.89 -18.76
CA ALA A 231 -18.26 -10.92 -19.32
C ALA A 231 -19.72 -11.28 -19.06
N ALA A 232 -20.05 -12.58 -19.01
CA ALA A 232 -21.41 -13.04 -18.72
C ALA A 232 -21.84 -12.79 -17.27
N TRP A 233 -20.91 -12.60 -16.33
CA TRP A 233 -21.22 -12.21 -14.94
C TRP A 233 -21.56 -10.71 -14.82
N ASP A 234 -21.07 -9.88 -15.75
CA ASP A 234 -21.17 -8.42 -15.72
C ASP A 234 -22.37 -7.95 -16.55
N THR A 235 -23.57 -8.12 -16.00
CA THR A 235 -24.84 -7.88 -16.71
C THR A 235 -25.33 -6.43 -16.66
N GLY A 236 -24.57 -5.53 -16.03
CA GLY A 236 -24.95 -4.15 -15.79
C GLY A 236 -25.79 -3.96 -14.53
N TYR A 237 -26.10 -2.70 -14.22
CA TYR A 237 -26.87 -2.35 -13.03
C TYR A 237 -28.37 -2.56 -13.23
N THR A 238 -29.06 -2.91 -12.15
CA THR A 238 -30.52 -3.02 -12.09
C THR A 238 -31.06 -1.93 -11.16
N GLU A 239 -32.34 -1.57 -11.34
CA GLU A 239 -32.99 -0.67 -10.37
C GLU A 239 -33.22 -1.45 -9.07
N PRO A 240 -32.96 -0.84 -7.90
CA PRO A 240 -33.27 -1.46 -6.61
C PRO A 240 -34.77 -1.58 -6.41
N GLU A 241 -35.21 -2.66 -5.75
CA GLU A 241 -36.63 -2.88 -5.46
C GLU A 241 -37.06 -2.14 -4.18
N ASP A 242 -36.17 -2.06 -3.16
CA ASP A 242 -36.46 -1.58 -1.81
C ASP A 242 -35.36 -0.64 -1.27
N ALA A 243 -34.77 0.23 -2.10
CA ALA A 243 -33.73 1.15 -1.65
C ALA A 243 -34.30 2.25 -0.73
N SER A 244 -33.59 2.53 0.35
CA SER A 244 -33.94 3.58 1.30
C SER A 244 -33.33 4.92 0.88
N ASP A 245 -34.14 6.00 0.89
CA ASP A 245 -33.68 7.38 0.67
C ASP A 245 -32.95 7.88 1.92
N ILE A 246 -31.69 7.54 2.05
CA ILE A 246 -30.85 7.88 3.21
C ILE A 246 -29.56 8.54 2.74
N ASN A 247 -29.12 9.59 3.42
CA ASN A 247 -27.81 10.18 3.18
C ASN A 247 -26.73 9.26 3.72
N VAL A 248 -25.70 8.99 2.93
CA VAL A 248 -24.64 8.04 3.29
C VAL A 248 -23.29 8.75 3.29
N ILE A 249 -22.64 8.77 4.45
CA ILE A 249 -21.38 9.47 4.68
C ILE A 249 -20.32 8.45 5.10
N PHE A 250 -19.32 8.25 4.26
CA PHE A 250 -18.11 7.50 4.60
C PHE A 250 -17.03 8.45 5.07
N VAL A 251 -16.41 8.15 6.20
CA VAL A 251 -15.22 8.85 6.71
C VAL A 251 -14.14 7.84 6.99
N MET A 252 -13.16 7.77 6.11
CA MET A 252 -11.93 7.02 6.34
C MET A 252 -10.94 7.92 7.07
N ASN A 253 -10.65 7.60 8.32
CA ASN A 253 -9.78 8.40 9.15
C ASN A 253 -8.35 7.83 9.19
N GLU A 254 -7.38 8.68 8.91
CA GLU A 254 -5.96 8.36 8.78
C GLU A 254 -5.40 7.69 10.04
N ALA A 255 -4.89 6.48 9.90
CA ALA A 255 -4.29 5.65 10.93
C ALA A 255 -5.19 5.41 12.17
N PHE A 256 -6.53 5.55 12.02
CA PHE A 256 -7.46 5.28 13.11
C PHE A 256 -7.45 3.80 13.48
N SER A 257 -7.04 3.50 14.71
CA SER A 257 -6.94 2.11 15.19
C SER A 257 -7.09 2.02 16.71
N ASP A 258 -7.42 0.84 17.17
CA ASP A 258 -7.57 0.49 18.59
C ASP A 258 -6.28 -0.04 19.26
N VAL A 259 -5.13 0.36 18.72
CA VAL A 259 -3.81 0.07 19.30
C VAL A 259 -3.69 0.55 20.74
N LEU A 260 -4.37 1.66 21.08
CA LEU A 260 -4.35 2.27 22.41
C LEU A 260 -5.33 1.56 23.37
N ASN A 261 -5.21 0.26 23.53
CA ASN A 261 -6.10 -0.54 24.38
C ASN A 261 -5.67 -0.57 25.85
N GLU A 262 -6.61 -0.80 26.77
CA GLU A 262 -6.38 -0.79 28.21
C GLU A 262 -5.54 -1.96 28.74
N ASP A 263 -5.28 -2.99 27.94
CA ASP A 263 -4.39 -4.09 28.34
C ASP A 263 -2.94 -3.60 28.48
N VAL A 264 -2.56 -2.62 27.67
CA VAL A 264 -1.19 -2.08 27.58
C VAL A 264 -1.10 -0.66 28.12
N PHE A 265 -2.13 0.16 27.95
CA PHE A 265 -2.15 1.57 28.32
C PHE A 265 -2.98 1.82 29.59
N VAL A 266 -2.71 2.93 30.25
CA VAL A 266 -3.44 3.37 31.43
C VAL A 266 -3.99 4.76 31.17
N PHE A 267 -5.31 4.87 31.15
CA PHE A 267 -5.99 6.16 30.96
C PHE A 267 -6.80 6.49 32.21
N PRO A 268 -6.80 7.76 32.65
CA PRO A 268 -7.77 8.22 33.64
C PRO A 268 -9.21 8.03 33.14
N GLU A 269 -10.16 7.93 34.06
CA GLU A 269 -11.58 7.84 33.71
C GLU A 269 -12.02 9.05 32.88
N GLY A 270 -12.61 8.82 31.70
CA GLY A 270 -13.05 9.85 30.77
C GLY A 270 -11.93 10.48 29.91
N GLU A 271 -10.71 9.91 29.90
CA GLU A 271 -9.59 10.40 29.09
C GLU A 271 -9.08 9.40 28.04
N HIS A 272 -9.81 8.30 27.84
CA HIS A 272 -9.42 7.33 26.83
C HIS A 272 -9.47 7.93 25.42
N PRO A 273 -8.42 7.87 24.59
CA PRO A 273 -8.42 8.49 23.26
C PRO A 273 -9.54 8.01 22.33
N MET A 274 -10.06 6.81 22.55
CA MET A 274 -11.16 6.21 21.79
C MET A 274 -12.50 6.17 22.58
N GLU A 275 -12.69 7.04 23.56
CA GLU A 275 -13.88 7.01 24.41
C GLU A 275 -15.17 7.15 23.60
N VAL A 276 -15.21 8.10 22.67
CA VAL A 276 -16.39 8.34 21.81
C VAL A 276 -16.71 7.13 20.94
N TYR A 277 -15.68 6.55 20.30
CA TYR A 277 -15.87 5.34 19.50
C TYR A 277 -16.43 4.19 20.37
N ASN A 278 -15.84 3.96 21.55
CA ASN A 278 -16.26 2.89 22.46
C ASN A 278 -17.69 3.08 22.98
N GLU A 279 -18.07 4.35 23.27
CA GLU A 279 -19.42 4.71 23.67
C GLU A 279 -20.41 4.41 22.55
N LEU A 280 -20.16 4.90 21.33
CA LEU A 280 -21.02 4.69 20.17
C LEU A 280 -21.09 3.21 19.76
N ALA A 281 -19.97 2.49 19.79
CA ALA A 281 -19.90 1.06 19.47
C ALA A 281 -20.76 0.20 20.40
N SER A 282 -21.02 0.68 21.61
CA SER A 282 -21.86 0.02 22.62
C SER A 282 -23.28 0.62 22.68
N GLY A 283 -23.54 1.66 21.86
CA GLY A 283 -24.78 2.42 21.86
C GLY A 283 -25.87 1.78 20.98
N GLU A 284 -27.02 2.44 20.96
CA GLU A 284 -28.13 2.13 20.06
C GLU A 284 -27.84 2.67 18.65
N ASN A 285 -28.47 2.10 17.62
CA ASN A 285 -28.35 2.50 16.22
C ASN A 285 -26.91 2.49 15.69
N ALA A 286 -26.08 1.62 16.22
CA ALA A 286 -24.67 1.47 15.83
C ALA A 286 -24.29 -0.01 15.73
N TRP A 287 -23.39 -0.28 14.80
CA TRP A 287 -22.69 -1.55 14.70
C TRP A 287 -21.20 -1.30 14.47
N ALA A 288 -20.38 -1.91 15.30
CA ALA A 288 -18.93 -1.77 15.25
C ALA A 288 -18.26 -3.11 15.01
N GLY A 289 -17.13 -3.08 14.33
CA GLY A 289 -16.32 -4.25 14.04
C GLY A 289 -14.94 -3.86 13.54
N HIS A 290 -14.29 -4.79 12.86
CA HIS A 290 -12.95 -4.56 12.30
C HIS A 290 -12.89 -4.94 10.83
N ILE A 291 -12.26 -4.10 10.04
CA ILE A 291 -11.88 -4.43 8.66
C ILE A 291 -10.44 -4.92 8.61
N ILE A 292 -10.19 -5.92 7.77
CA ILE A 292 -8.85 -6.37 7.45
C ILE A 292 -8.39 -5.63 6.19
N VAL A 293 -7.49 -4.69 6.41
CA VAL A 293 -6.96 -3.78 5.37
C VAL A 293 -5.81 -4.42 4.60
N PRO A 294 -5.54 -3.98 3.35
CA PRO A 294 -4.55 -4.65 2.50
C PRO A 294 -3.11 -4.55 3.01
N TYR A 295 -2.73 -3.46 3.68
CA TYR A 295 -1.34 -3.19 4.06
C TYR A 295 -1.19 -2.66 5.47
N PHE A 296 0.02 -2.85 6.04
CA PHE A 296 0.43 -2.35 7.35
C PHE A 296 1.08 -0.97 7.24
N ALA A 297 0.72 -0.05 8.12
CA ALA A 297 1.34 1.27 8.30
C ALA A 297 1.51 2.07 7.00
N GLY A 298 0.47 2.10 6.20
CA GLY A 298 0.40 2.81 4.93
C GLY A 298 -0.41 2.04 3.89
N GLY A 299 -0.58 2.62 2.70
CA GLY A 299 -1.43 2.07 1.66
C GLY A 299 -2.86 2.59 1.71
N THR A 300 -3.05 3.81 2.22
CA THR A 300 -4.35 4.50 2.29
C THR A 300 -5.16 4.35 1.01
N ALA A 301 -4.54 4.63 -0.16
CA ALA A 301 -5.20 4.50 -1.46
C ALA A 301 -5.62 3.06 -1.82
N ASP A 302 -4.99 2.05 -1.24
CA ASP A 302 -5.38 0.65 -1.47
C ASP A 302 -6.59 0.28 -0.60
N THR A 303 -6.68 0.79 0.64
CA THR A 303 -7.88 0.67 1.49
C THR A 303 -9.05 1.47 0.90
N GLU A 304 -8.82 2.72 0.42
CA GLU A 304 -9.81 3.49 -0.34
C GLU A 304 -10.39 2.66 -1.49
N PHE A 305 -9.50 2.05 -2.28
CA PHE A 305 -9.89 1.25 -3.44
C PHE A 305 -10.69 0.01 -3.06
N ASP A 306 -10.21 -0.74 -2.06
CA ASP A 306 -10.88 -1.95 -1.59
C ASP A 306 -12.31 -1.65 -1.12
N VAL A 307 -12.50 -0.61 -0.29
CA VAL A 307 -13.83 -0.21 0.22
C VAL A 307 -14.71 0.33 -0.91
N ALA A 308 -14.18 1.21 -1.77
CA ALA A 308 -14.98 1.86 -2.80
C ALA A 308 -15.40 0.92 -3.93
N THR A 309 -14.56 -0.09 -4.28
CA THR A 309 -14.80 -0.95 -5.44
C THR A 309 -15.15 -2.39 -5.10
N GLY A 310 -14.89 -2.83 -3.88
CA GLY A 310 -14.97 -4.23 -3.49
C GLY A 310 -13.88 -5.12 -4.09
N MET A 311 -12.92 -4.54 -4.83
CA MET A 311 -11.81 -5.28 -5.43
C MET A 311 -10.66 -5.35 -4.43
N GLN A 312 -10.28 -6.55 -4.03
CA GLN A 312 -9.25 -6.73 -3.02
C GLN A 312 -7.84 -6.58 -3.62
N THR A 313 -7.13 -5.54 -3.23
CA THR A 313 -5.82 -5.14 -3.78
C THR A 313 -4.75 -6.20 -3.61
N ASN A 314 -4.67 -6.82 -2.45
CA ASN A 314 -3.67 -7.85 -2.16
C ASN A 314 -3.90 -9.18 -2.90
N LEU A 315 -5.10 -9.41 -3.45
CA LEU A 315 -5.38 -10.54 -4.35
C LEU A 315 -4.97 -10.28 -5.81
N LEU A 316 -4.80 -9.02 -6.20
CA LEU A 316 -4.46 -8.67 -7.59
C LEU A 316 -3.07 -9.15 -7.98
N ASN A 317 -2.12 -9.00 -7.07
CA ASN A 317 -0.75 -9.49 -7.23
C ASN A 317 -0.21 -9.88 -5.84
N PRO A 318 -0.52 -11.08 -5.36
CA PRO A 318 -0.24 -11.50 -3.98
C PRO A 318 1.25 -11.47 -3.63
N ASN A 319 2.14 -11.50 -4.62
CA ASN A 319 3.59 -11.43 -4.43
C ASN A 319 4.18 -10.02 -4.67
N SER A 320 3.33 -9.00 -4.81
CA SER A 320 3.79 -7.63 -5.06
C SER A 320 3.57 -6.76 -3.82
N PRO A 321 4.64 -6.21 -3.20
CA PRO A 321 4.57 -5.44 -1.95
C PRO A 321 4.10 -4.06 -2.22
N SER A 322 3.65 -3.46 -3.06
CA SER A 322 3.27 -2.05 -3.26
C SER A 322 2.40 -1.91 -4.49
N LEU A 323 1.26 -2.57 -4.40
CA LEU A 323 0.25 -2.33 -5.39
C LEU A 323 -0.57 -1.12 -4.94
N THR A 324 -0.21 0.05 -5.36
CA THR A 324 -1.15 1.15 -5.30
C THR A 324 -2.21 0.89 -6.37
N ALA A 325 -3.38 0.42 -5.97
CA ALA A 325 -4.45 0.03 -6.87
C ALA A 325 -4.81 1.16 -7.84
N PHE A 326 -4.83 2.39 -7.36
CA PHE A 326 -5.11 3.59 -8.16
C PHE A 326 -4.24 3.74 -9.41
N ARG A 327 -3.07 3.12 -9.48
CA ARG A 327 -2.21 3.15 -10.66
C ARG A 327 -2.58 2.14 -11.73
N THR A 328 -3.40 1.15 -11.37
CA THR A 328 -3.95 0.19 -12.33
C THR A 328 -5.21 0.71 -12.97
N VAL A 329 -5.91 1.64 -12.31
CA VAL A 329 -7.16 2.23 -12.78
C VAL A 329 -6.88 3.21 -13.93
N ASN A 330 -7.53 3.03 -15.04
CA ASN A 330 -7.47 3.90 -16.21
C ASN A 330 -8.76 3.82 -17.06
N ARG A 331 -9.85 3.42 -16.45
CA ARG A 331 -11.17 3.24 -17.05
C ARG A 331 -12.23 3.13 -15.98
N ASP A 332 -13.48 3.21 -16.39
CA ASP A 332 -14.64 3.05 -15.53
C ASP A 332 -14.66 1.67 -14.87
N LEU A 333 -14.84 1.67 -13.55
CA LEU A 333 -14.94 0.48 -12.71
C LEU A 333 -16.23 0.51 -11.90
N ASP A 334 -16.71 -0.67 -11.48
CA ASP A 334 -17.71 -0.75 -10.44
C ASP A 334 -17.23 -0.08 -9.16
N SER A 335 -18.14 0.63 -8.52
CA SER A 335 -17.89 1.30 -7.26
C SER A 335 -19.20 1.63 -6.55
N ILE A 336 -19.13 1.89 -5.26
CA ILE A 336 -20.27 2.40 -4.50
C ILE A 336 -20.76 3.76 -5.04
N PHE A 337 -19.86 4.61 -5.59
CA PHE A 337 -20.25 5.87 -6.24
C PHE A 337 -21.20 5.64 -7.41
N ARG A 338 -20.92 4.66 -8.25
CA ARG A 338 -21.78 4.34 -9.41
C ARG A 338 -23.11 3.74 -9.01
N VAL A 339 -23.16 2.95 -7.94
CA VAL A 339 -24.40 2.39 -7.44
C VAL A 339 -25.33 3.51 -6.96
N PHE A 340 -24.84 4.42 -6.11
CA PHE A 340 -25.63 5.57 -5.65
C PHE A 340 -25.95 6.53 -6.80
N GLY A 341 -25.00 6.80 -7.70
CA GLY A 341 -25.20 7.68 -8.85
C GLY A 341 -26.26 7.17 -9.83
N ALA A 342 -26.44 5.85 -9.98
CA ALA A 342 -27.49 5.26 -10.81
C ALA A 342 -28.91 5.59 -10.30
N GLU A 343 -29.06 5.91 -9.03
CA GLU A 343 -30.32 6.29 -8.39
C GLU A 343 -30.52 7.80 -8.25
N GLY A 344 -29.61 8.60 -8.80
CA GLY A 344 -29.69 10.05 -8.79
C GLY A 344 -29.12 10.75 -7.55
N TYR A 345 -28.34 10.03 -6.73
CA TYR A 345 -27.52 10.65 -5.71
C TYR A 345 -26.46 11.56 -6.35
N THR A 346 -26.18 12.67 -5.71
CA THR A 346 -24.98 13.44 -6.03
C THR A 346 -23.84 12.92 -5.18
N SER A 347 -22.89 12.26 -5.84
CA SER A 347 -21.75 11.65 -5.15
C SER A 347 -20.55 12.57 -5.06
N CYS A 348 -19.86 12.58 -3.91
CA CYS A 348 -18.66 13.38 -3.68
C CYS A 348 -17.56 12.56 -3.04
N PHE A 349 -16.37 12.71 -3.57
CA PHE A 349 -15.12 12.36 -2.87
C PHE A 349 -14.49 13.60 -2.29
N MET A 350 -13.94 13.55 -1.05
CA MET A 350 -13.16 14.66 -0.50
C MET A 350 -11.93 14.20 0.26
N HIS A 351 -10.84 14.95 0.07
CA HIS A 351 -9.56 14.72 0.73
C HIS A 351 -8.78 16.03 0.86
N PRO A 352 -8.35 16.46 2.05
CA PRO A 352 -7.67 17.74 2.25
C PRO A 352 -6.19 17.72 1.86
N GLY A 353 -5.83 16.93 0.87
CA GLY A 353 -4.51 16.84 0.26
C GLY A 353 -4.52 17.24 -1.21
N ASP A 354 -3.36 17.14 -1.86
CA ASP A 354 -3.21 17.50 -3.27
C ASP A 354 -3.96 16.54 -4.21
N SER A 355 -4.69 17.07 -5.20
CA SER A 355 -5.48 16.32 -6.19
C SER A 355 -4.66 15.30 -7.00
N TRP A 356 -3.41 15.65 -7.30
CA TRP A 356 -2.49 14.78 -8.06
C TRP A 356 -1.92 13.61 -7.25
N PHE A 357 -1.97 13.67 -5.91
CA PHE A 357 -1.40 12.62 -5.07
C PHE A 357 -2.20 11.32 -5.21
N TYR A 358 -1.51 10.22 -5.49
CA TYR A 358 -2.09 8.94 -5.90
C TYR A 358 -2.96 8.99 -7.17
N ASN A 359 -2.95 10.09 -7.93
CA ASN A 359 -3.81 10.27 -9.12
C ASN A 359 -5.32 10.25 -8.77
N ARG A 360 -5.69 10.67 -7.56
CA ARG A 360 -7.06 10.59 -7.04
C ARG A 360 -8.07 11.29 -7.93
N GLU A 361 -7.75 12.49 -8.44
CA GLU A 361 -8.63 13.24 -9.34
C GLU A 361 -9.15 12.40 -10.52
N ASN A 362 -8.25 11.67 -11.20
CA ASN A 362 -8.65 10.82 -12.31
C ASN A 362 -9.33 9.53 -11.83
N VAL A 363 -8.85 8.93 -10.74
CA VAL A 363 -9.38 7.66 -10.27
C VAL A 363 -10.81 7.79 -9.82
N TYR A 364 -11.15 8.80 -9.01
CA TYR A 364 -12.52 8.99 -8.54
C TYR A 364 -13.47 9.37 -9.67
N SER A 365 -12.99 10.08 -10.70
CA SER A 365 -13.74 10.25 -11.94
C SER A 365 -14.07 8.91 -12.62
N TRP A 366 -13.12 7.98 -12.69
CA TRP A 366 -13.38 6.63 -13.24
C TRP A 366 -14.23 5.75 -12.32
N LEU A 367 -14.21 6.01 -11.02
CA LEU A 367 -15.11 5.37 -10.06
C LEU A 367 -16.52 5.96 -10.09
N GLY A 368 -16.73 7.09 -10.79
CA GLY A 368 -18.03 7.69 -11.01
C GLY A 368 -18.45 8.70 -9.95
N ALA A 369 -17.50 9.25 -9.19
CA ALA A 369 -17.78 10.40 -8.33
C ALA A 369 -18.16 11.61 -9.20
N ASP A 370 -19.28 12.28 -8.88
CA ASP A 370 -19.73 13.47 -9.59
C ASP A 370 -18.87 14.68 -9.25
N GLU A 371 -18.42 14.75 -8.00
CA GLU A 371 -17.56 15.81 -7.48
C GLU A 371 -16.34 15.19 -6.77
N SER A 372 -15.20 15.86 -6.85
CA SER A 372 -14.00 15.53 -6.07
C SER A 372 -13.42 16.81 -5.52
N LEU A 373 -13.37 16.94 -4.19
CA LEU A 373 -12.85 18.11 -3.48
C LEU A 373 -11.48 17.79 -2.89
N PHE A 374 -10.50 18.63 -3.21
CA PHE A 374 -9.13 18.54 -2.70
C PHE A 374 -8.78 19.80 -1.90
N ALA A 375 -7.58 19.89 -1.37
CA ALA A 375 -7.16 21.02 -0.53
C ALA A 375 -7.49 22.40 -1.13
N GLU A 376 -7.33 22.55 -2.44
CA GLU A 376 -7.63 23.79 -3.16
C GLU A 376 -9.13 24.13 -3.25
N ASP A 377 -10.01 23.16 -3.04
CA ASP A 377 -11.48 23.31 -3.16
C ASP A 377 -12.16 23.50 -1.81
N PHE A 378 -11.47 23.18 -0.70
CA PHE A 378 -12.02 23.34 0.66
C PHE A 378 -12.28 24.82 0.96
N ARG A 379 -13.41 25.12 1.60
CA ARG A 379 -13.81 26.48 1.98
C ARG A 379 -12.82 27.13 2.93
N GLU A 380 -12.31 26.34 3.89
CA GLU A 380 -11.33 26.76 4.88
C GLU A 380 -10.46 25.58 5.30
N LEU A 381 -9.14 25.80 5.37
CA LEU A 381 -8.20 24.82 5.88
C LEU A 381 -7.57 25.32 7.16
N GLU A 382 -7.72 24.56 8.23
CA GLU A 382 -6.96 24.73 9.46
C GLU A 382 -5.83 23.72 9.54
N TYR A 383 -4.78 24.09 10.27
CA TYR A 383 -3.57 23.26 10.37
C TYR A 383 -3.17 23.05 11.83
N LYS A 384 -2.86 21.80 12.18
CA LYS A 384 -2.16 21.43 13.42
C LYS A 384 -0.75 20.99 13.03
N GLY A 385 0.24 21.85 13.29
CA GLY A 385 1.57 21.70 12.71
C GLY A 385 1.56 21.86 11.19
N SER A 386 1.96 20.82 10.46
CA SER A 386 1.97 20.81 9.00
C SER A 386 0.77 20.10 8.37
N TRP A 387 -0.11 19.54 9.18
CA TRP A 387 -1.22 18.72 8.73
C TRP A 387 -2.55 19.46 8.78
N VAL A 388 -3.36 19.31 7.75
CA VAL A 388 -4.74 19.80 7.75
C VAL A 388 -5.53 19.06 8.80
N THR A 389 -6.30 19.80 9.60
CA THR A 389 -7.05 19.24 10.72
C THR A 389 -8.27 18.45 10.27
N ASP A 390 -8.68 17.48 11.09
CA ASP A 390 -9.93 16.74 10.94
C ASP A 390 -11.15 17.68 11.03
N GLU A 391 -11.06 18.77 11.80
CA GLU A 391 -12.04 19.85 11.87
C GLU A 391 -12.29 20.53 10.51
N SER A 392 -11.27 20.65 9.65
CA SER A 392 -11.46 21.17 8.29
C SER A 392 -12.33 20.23 7.44
N VAL A 393 -12.19 18.92 7.62
CA VAL A 393 -13.03 17.91 6.95
C VAL A 393 -14.46 17.96 7.48
N LEU A 394 -14.63 18.08 8.81
CA LEU A 394 -15.95 18.23 9.43
C LEU A 394 -16.74 19.40 8.81
N ARG A 395 -16.13 20.60 8.79
CA ARG A 395 -16.78 21.80 8.24
C ARG A 395 -17.17 21.66 6.78
N GLU A 396 -16.36 20.96 6.00
CA GLU A 396 -16.66 20.71 4.60
C GLU A 396 -17.82 19.72 4.44
N LEU A 397 -17.87 18.66 5.28
CA LEU A 397 -18.97 17.70 5.34
C LEU A 397 -20.29 18.38 5.72
N GLU A 398 -20.27 19.19 6.80
CA GLU A 398 -21.46 19.94 7.26
C GLU A 398 -21.98 20.90 6.18
N ALA A 399 -21.08 21.69 5.59
CA ALA A 399 -21.46 22.67 4.59
C ALA A 399 -22.04 22.03 3.32
N ARG A 400 -21.48 20.87 2.92
CA ARG A 400 -22.00 20.09 1.81
C ARG A 400 -23.38 19.51 2.14
N PHE A 401 -23.53 18.91 3.32
CA PHE A 401 -24.80 18.35 3.75
C PHE A 401 -25.92 19.41 3.74
N GLU A 402 -25.68 20.61 4.29
CA GLU A 402 -26.60 21.72 4.24
C GLU A 402 -26.97 22.12 2.81
N GLU A 403 -26.01 22.13 1.91
CA GLU A 403 -26.25 22.47 0.50
C GLU A 403 -27.15 21.44 -0.19
N LYS A 404 -26.93 20.13 0.05
CA LYS A 404 -27.72 19.06 -0.55
C LYS A 404 -29.11 18.96 0.08
N SER A 405 -29.21 19.08 1.40
CA SER A 405 -30.48 19.16 2.12
C SER A 405 -31.36 20.32 1.60
N ALA A 406 -30.79 21.51 1.40
CA ALA A 406 -31.50 22.64 0.83
C ALA A 406 -32.01 22.40 -0.60
N GLN A 407 -31.39 21.50 -1.36
CA GLN A 407 -31.83 21.09 -2.69
C GLN A 407 -32.85 19.96 -2.65
N GLY A 408 -33.07 19.33 -1.49
CA GLY A 408 -33.92 18.15 -1.32
C GLY A 408 -33.36 16.93 -2.06
N ALA A 409 -32.04 16.85 -2.23
CA ALA A 409 -31.34 15.78 -2.93
C ALA A 409 -30.60 14.88 -1.92
N PRO A 410 -30.67 13.55 -2.06
CA PRO A 410 -29.89 12.65 -1.24
C PRO A 410 -28.40 12.80 -1.58
N ASP A 411 -27.55 12.71 -0.55
CA ASP A 411 -26.09 12.85 -0.67
C ASP A 411 -25.38 11.55 -0.40
N PHE A 412 -24.36 11.27 -1.22
CA PHE A 412 -23.37 10.24 -0.95
C PHE A 412 -21.98 10.88 -0.91
N THR A 413 -21.36 10.90 0.25
CA THR A 413 -20.02 11.48 0.43
C THR A 413 -19.04 10.48 0.99
N TYR A 414 -17.83 10.44 0.42
CA TYR A 414 -16.69 9.66 0.89
C TYR A 414 -15.53 10.59 1.20
N ALA A 415 -15.27 10.80 2.48
CA ALA A 415 -14.20 11.66 2.99
C ALA A 415 -13.01 10.83 3.47
N VAL A 416 -11.80 11.32 3.19
CA VAL A 416 -10.54 10.74 3.67
C VAL A 416 -9.76 11.83 4.40
N THR A 417 -9.44 11.61 5.67
CA THR A 417 -8.67 12.58 6.47
C THR A 417 -7.16 12.44 6.27
N ILE A 418 -6.36 13.30 6.89
CA ILE A 418 -4.89 13.28 6.77
C ILE A 418 -4.16 13.66 8.06
N GLN A 419 -4.85 14.21 9.06
CA GLN A 419 -4.20 14.84 10.21
C GLN A 419 -3.27 13.89 10.96
N ASN A 420 -3.69 12.64 11.16
CA ASN A 420 -2.92 11.67 11.93
C ASN A 420 -1.89 10.89 11.09
N HIS A 421 -1.56 11.37 9.87
CA HIS A 421 -0.52 10.75 9.04
C HIS A 421 0.85 10.79 9.73
N MET A 422 1.63 9.71 9.59
CA MET A 422 3.01 9.63 10.10
C MET A 422 3.89 10.79 9.52
N SER A 423 4.99 11.21 10.15
CA SER A 423 5.69 10.61 11.30
C SER A 423 5.16 11.15 12.62
N TYR A 424 5.27 10.34 13.67
CA TYR A 424 4.86 10.72 15.02
C TYR A 424 6.07 11.25 15.81
N THR A 425 6.59 12.42 15.39
CA THR A 425 7.73 13.12 16.02
C THR A 425 7.25 14.21 16.95
N GLU A 426 8.10 14.63 17.89
CA GLU A 426 7.77 15.66 18.89
C GLU A 426 7.27 16.97 18.27
N ASP A 427 7.75 17.31 17.08
CA ASP A 427 7.41 18.54 16.34
C ASP A 427 6.25 18.38 15.35
N LYS A 428 5.59 17.20 15.28
CA LYS A 428 4.49 16.93 14.35
C LYS A 428 3.41 18.00 14.39
N TYR A 429 3.01 18.41 15.58
CA TYR A 429 1.97 19.40 15.84
C TYR A 429 2.52 20.80 16.19
N GLY A 430 3.74 21.14 15.71
CA GLY A 430 4.39 22.42 15.95
C GLY A 430 4.74 22.64 17.42
N ASP A 431 4.28 23.76 18.00
CA ASP A 431 4.55 24.10 19.41
C ASP A 431 3.62 23.37 20.41
N TYR A 432 2.68 22.56 19.92
CA TYR A 432 1.78 21.80 20.79
C TYR A 432 2.51 20.61 21.42
N VAL A 433 2.49 20.53 22.74
CA VAL A 433 3.10 19.42 23.48
C VAL A 433 2.05 18.35 23.76
N CYS A 434 2.19 17.20 23.12
CA CYS A 434 1.29 16.08 23.32
C CYS A 434 1.38 15.55 24.75
N PRO A 435 0.25 15.28 25.42
CA PRO A 435 0.24 14.66 26.74
C PRO A 435 0.96 13.31 26.75
N GLU A 436 1.67 13.01 27.83
CA GLU A 436 2.30 11.71 28.02
C GLU A 436 1.24 10.66 28.30
N VAL A 437 1.30 9.56 27.55
CA VAL A 437 0.44 8.39 27.73
C VAL A 437 1.14 7.39 28.66
N GLU A 438 0.50 7.04 29.77
CA GLU A 438 1.02 6.05 30.71
C GLU A 438 0.87 4.63 30.13
N THR A 439 1.93 3.83 30.20
CA THR A 439 1.93 2.45 29.68
C THR A 439 2.35 1.46 30.78
N ARG A 440 1.88 0.23 30.66
CA ARG A 440 2.31 -0.90 31.50
C ARG A 440 3.62 -1.52 31.02
N ALA A 441 4.01 -1.24 29.78
CA ALA A 441 5.27 -1.66 29.16
C ALA A 441 6.35 -0.58 29.34
N GLU A 442 7.61 -1.00 29.37
CA GLU A 442 8.75 -0.07 29.35
C GLU A 442 9.07 0.26 27.90
N LEU A 443 8.86 1.50 27.50
CA LEU A 443 9.10 1.99 26.15
C LEU A 443 10.44 2.71 26.02
N SER A 444 11.08 2.57 24.87
CA SER A 444 12.17 3.46 24.49
C SER A 444 11.66 4.90 24.33
N PRO A 445 12.49 5.94 24.59
CA PRO A 445 12.04 7.33 24.49
C PRO A 445 11.47 7.70 23.12
N GLU A 446 11.97 7.11 22.05
CA GLU A 446 11.49 7.32 20.68
C GLU A 446 10.08 6.76 20.51
N ILE A 447 9.82 5.56 21.01
CA ILE A 447 8.49 4.93 20.94
C ILE A 447 7.50 5.62 21.87
N GLN A 448 7.93 6.04 23.08
CA GLN A 448 7.07 6.83 23.97
C GLN A 448 6.60 8.12 23.30
N THR A 449 7.52 8.84 22.63
CA THR A 449 7.15 10.05 21.86
C THR A 449 6.16 9.71 20.74
N ALA A 450 6.43 8.66 19.97
CA ALA A 450 5.54 8.25 18.89
C ALA A 450 4.12 7.91 19.39
N VAL A 451 4.03 7.19 20.51
CA VAL A 451 2.75 6.86 21.16
C VAL A 451 2.01 8.11 21.65
N ASN A 452 2.70 9.04 22.31
CA ASN A 452 2.09 10.29 22.78
C ASN A 452 1.49 11.10 21.64
N VAL A 453 2.26 11.26 20.55
CA VAL A 453 1.83 12.01 19.35
C VAL A 453 0.71 11.31 18.61
N TYR A 454 0.80 9.99 18.48
CA TYR A 454 -0.26 9.19 17.87
C TYR A 454 -1.58 9.27 18.66
N ALA A 455 -1.50 9.15 19.99
CA ALA A 455 -2.67 9.23 20.87
C ALA A 455 -3.38 10.60 20.78
N GLU A 456 -2.63 11.68 20.57
CA GLU A 456 -3.20 13.00 20.32
C GLU A 456 -4.01 13.03 19.01
N GLY A 457 -3.48 12.44 17.93
CA GLY A 457 -4.22 12.32 16.68
C GLY A 457 -5.49 11.48 16.80
N ILE A 458 -5.48 10.43 17.63
CA ILE A 458 -6.68 9.63 17.90
C ILE A 458 -7.70 10.42 18.73
N ARG A 459 -7.28 11.29 19.66
CA ARG A 459 -8.21 12.19 20.37
C ARG A 459 -8.89 13.14 19.39
N ASP A 460 -8.15 13.72 18.45
CA ASP A 460 -8.70 14.60 17.42
C ASP A 460 -9.69 13.83 16.51
N ALA A 461 -9.37 12.60 16.10
CA ALA A 461 -10.26 11.72 15.33
C ALA A 461 -11.56 11.39 16.10
N ASN A 462 -11.47 11.14 17.41
CA ASN A 462 -12.64 10.93 18.26
C ASN A 462 -13.45 12.20 18.48
N ALA A 463 -12.81 13.37 18.51
CA ALA A 463 -13.53 14.65 18.53
C ALA A 463 -14.31 14.84 17.22
N LEU A 464 -13.71 14.59 16.07
CA LEU A 464 -14.40 14.57 14.77
C LEU A 464 -15.61 13.63 14.80
N LEU A 465 -15.44 12.40 15.28
CA LEU A 465 -16.54 11.44 15.35
C LEU A 465 -17.69 11.92 16.24
N ARG A 466 -17.38 12.54 17.41
CA ARG A 466 -18.40 13.14 18.30
C ARG A 466 -19.15 14.24 17.59
N GLU A 467 -18.44 15.18 16.99
CA GLU A 467 -19.06 16.33 16.35
C GLU A 467 -19.90 15.93 15.13
N LEU A 468 -19.46 14.94 14.33
CA LEU A 468 -20.27 14.36 13.25
C LEU A 468 -21.56 13.74 13.77
N THR A 469 -21.49 12.92 14.82
CA THR A 469 -22.68 12.25 15.38
C THR A 469 -23.62 13.24 16.04
N ASP A 470 -23.11 14.24 16.76
CA ASP A 470 -23.93 15.32 17.36
C ASP A 470 -24.61 16.17 16.25
N TYR A 471 -23.86 16.52 15.20
CA TYR A 471 -24.40 17.27 14.06
C TYR A 471 -25.52 16.50 13.37
N TYR A 472 -25.29 15.25 12.95
CA TYR A 472 -26.29 14.47 12.24
C TYR A 472 -27.46 14.04 13.14
N SER A 473 -27.25 13.85 14.44
CA SER A 473 -28.34 13.61 15.39
C SER A 473 -29.33 14.79 15.49
N SER A 474 -28.87 15.99 15.18
CA SER A 474 -29.71 17.20 15.18
C SER A 474 -30.55 17.36 13.91
N ARG A 475 -30.40 16.48 12.91
CA ARG A 475 -31.07 16.57 11.61
C ARG A 475 -32.32 15.71 11.54
N GLU A 476 -33.29 16.18 10.77
CA GLU A 476 -34.53 15.44 10.49
C GLU A 476 -34.34 14.45 9.33
N GLU A 477 -33.36 14.70 8.46
CA GLU A 477 -33.04 13.83 7.34
C GLU A 477 -32.37 12.55 7.85
N PRO A 478 -32.70 11.36 7.27
CA PRO A 478 -32.06 10.11 7.63
C PRO A 478 -30.59 10.11 7.17
N VAL A 479 -29.68 9.72 8.08
CA VAL A 479 -28.24 9.68 7.84
C VAL A 479 -27.65 8.37 8.34
N LEU A 480 -26.82 7.76 7.50
CA LEU A 480 -25.92 6.65 7.80
C LEU A 480 -24.48 7.15 7.74
N LEU A 481 -23.76 7.06 8.84
CA LEU A 481 -22.33 7.35 8.94
C LEU A 481 -21.53 6.04 9.01
N VAL A 482 -20.52 5.91 8.16
CA VAL A 482 -19.54 4.82 8.15
C VAL A 482 -18.17 5.41 8.47
N PHE A 483 -17.69 5.23 9.69
CA PHE A 483 -16.40 5.75 10.15
C PHE A 483 -15.41 4.60 10.34
N PHE A 484 -14.20 4.66 9.77
CA PHE A 484 -13.26 3.56 9.82
C PHE A 484 -11.81 4.01 9.62
N GLY A 485 -10.86 3.18 10.09
CA GLY A 485 -9.43 3.39 9.88
C GLY A 485 -8.94 2.79 8.55
N ASP A 486 -7.91 3.37 7.99
CA ASP A 486 -7.29 2.90 6.74
C ASP A 486 -6.15 1.88 6.96
N HIS A 487 -5.42 1.98 8.05
CA HIS A 487 -4.34 1.07 8.47
C HIS A 487 -3.87 1.37 9.89
N LEU A 488 -3.04 0.48 10.44
CA LEU A 488 -2.40 0.71 11.74
C LEU A 488 -1.31 1.82 11.64
N PRO A 489 -1.02 2.53 12.74
CA PRO A 489 0.02 3.56 12.76
C PRO A 489 1.44 2.97 12.59
N TYR A 490 2.34 3.77 12.05
CA TYR A 490 3.77 3.46 12.04
C TYR A 490 4.41 3.85 13.39
N LEU A 491 4.64 2.87 14.25
CA LEU A 491 5.27 3.07 15.57
C LEU A 491 6.72 2.57 15.58
N GLY A 492 7.56 3.17 14.76
CA GLY A 492 8.98 2.88 14.66
C GLY A 492 9.38 1.75 13.71
N ASP A 493 10.68 1.73 13.40
CA ASP A 493 11.27 0.79 12.44
C ASP A 493 11.07 -0.67 12.88
N ASN A 494 10.79 -1.55 11.92
CA ASN A 494 10.60 -2.99 12.15
C ASN A 494 9.52 -3.30 13.21
N ARG A 495 8.45 -2.52 13.25
CA ARG A 495 7.34 -2.65 14.22
C ARG A 495 7.80 -2.51 15.69
N GLN A 496 8.86 -1.73 15.94
CA GLN A 496 9.48 -1.63 17.25
C GLN A 496 8.46 -1.28 18.35
N GLY A 497 7.56 -0.33 18.10
CA GLY A 497 6.54 0.06 19.06
C GLY A 497 5.61 -1.09 19.44
N TYR A 498 5.17 -1.86 18.46
CA TYR A 498 4.32 -3.03 18.71
C TYR A 498 5.03 -4.12 19.50
N VAL A 499 6.33 -4.34 19.22
CA VAL A 499 7.17 -5.30 19.97
C VAL A 499 7.37 -4.85 21.41
N GLU A 500 7.71 -3.57 21.63
CA GLU A 500 7.90 -3.01 22.98
C GLU A 500 6.60 -3.01 23.79
N LEU A 501 5.46 -2.77 23.15
CA LEU A 501 4.13 -2.80 23.75
C LEU A 501 3.61 -4.23 23.96
N GLY A 502 4.25 -5.24 23.37
CA GLY A 502 3.77 -6.63 23.44
C GLY A 502 2.47 -6.88 22.68
N LEU A 503 2.18 -6.06 21.67
CA LEU A 503 0.96 -6.19 20.84
C LEU A 503 1.11 -7.28 19.77
N PRO A 504 0.05 -8.01 19.40
CA PRO A 504 0.10 -9.08 18.39
C PRO A 504 0.65 -8.61 17.03
N ALA A 505 0.37 -7.36 16.62
CA ALA A 505 0.91 -6.77 15.40
C ALA A 505 2.45 -6.64 15.40
N GLY A 506 3.12 -6.80 16.54
CA GLY A 506 4.58 -6.90 16.66
C GLY A 506 5.15 -8.23 16.14
N ASP A 507 4.35 -9.28 16.09
CA ASP A 507 4.73 -10.55 15.46
C ASP A 507 4.74 -10.42 13.94
N ALA A 508 5.93 -10.18 13.40
CA ALA A 508 6.11 -10.03 11.96
C ALA A 508 5.88 -11.35 11.20
N SER A 509 5.89 -12.49 11.88
CA SER A 509 5.58 -13.79 11.28
C SER A 509 4.08 -14.03 11.14
N GLY A 510 3.25 -13.34 11.93
CA GLY A 510 1.81 -13.58 12.01
C GLY A 510 1.48 -14.96 12.58
N ALA A 511 2.35 -15.53 13.41
CA ALA A 511 2.20 -16.91 13.90
C ALA A 511 1.03 -17.06 14.88
N GLU A 512 0.72 -16.01 15.64
CA GLU A 512 -0.41 -16.00 16.59
C GLU A 512 -1.72 -15.58 15.92
N ASP A 513 -1.70 -14.46 15.20
CA ASP A 513 -2.82 -13.93 14.41
C ASP A 513 -2.31 -13.31 13.11
N PRO A 514 -2.55 -13.95 11.96
CA PRO A 514 -2.08 -13.44 10.66
C PRO A 514 -2.71 -12.09 10.27
N PHE A 515 -3.79 -11.68 10.91
CA PHE A 515 -4.52 -10.45 10.62
C PHE A 515 -4.15 -9.29 11.55
N ALA A 516 -3.48 -9.54 12.68
CA ALA A 516 -3.24 -8.53 13.71
C ALA A 516 -2.60 -7.22 13.21
N ALA A 517 -1.71 -7.33 12.21
CA ALA A 517 -1.06 -6.16 11.62
C ALA A 517 -1.92 -5.43 10.57
N TYR A 518 -3.11 -5.93 10.28
CA TYR A 518 -3.98 -5.44 9.20
C TYR A 518 -5.39 -5.13 9.71
N THR A 519 -5.61 -5.15 11.01
CA THR A 519 -6.92 -4.96 11.63
C THR A 519 -7.14 -3.50 11.98
N ALA A 520 -8.16 -2.85 11.38
CA ALA A 520 -8.57 -1.50 11.69
C ALA A 520 -10.06 -1.47 12.09
N PRO A 521 -10.45 -0.65 13.09
CA PRO A 521 -11.84 -0.57 13.54
C PRO A 521 -12.72 0.14 12.52
N PHE A 522 -14.00 -0.22 12.50
CA PHE A 522 -15.04 0.54 11.82
C PHE A 522 -16.29 0.68 12.70
N LEU A 523 -17.08 1.70 12.42
CA LEU A 523 -18.37 1.99 13.02
C LEU A 523 -19.37 2.32 11.91
N ILE A 524 -20.51 1.64 11.87
CA ILE A 524 -21.68 2.04 11.12
C ILE A 524 -22.69 2.58 12.13
N TRP A 525 -23.10 3.83 11.97
CA TRP A 525 -24.00 4.53 12.88
C TRP A 525 -25.09 5.26 12.10
N CYS A 526 -26.31 5.27 12.64
CA CYS A 526 -27.43 6.06 12.11
C CYS A 526 -27.90 7.09 13.13
N ASN A 527 -28.38 8.24 12.63
CA ASN A 527 -29.24 9.08 13.44
C ASN A 527 -30.62 8.40 13.63
N GLU A 528 -31.46 8.95 14.50
CA GLU A 528 -32.78 8.36 14.81
C GLU A 528 -33.65 8.16 13.55
N ALA A 529 -33.68 9.15 12.65
CA ALA A 529 -34.43 9.06 11.39
C ALA A 529 -33.89 7.96 10.45
N GLY A 530 -32.58 7.81 10.37
CA GLY A 530 -31.94 6.75 9.58
C GLY A 530 -32.19 5.36 10.16
N ALA A 531 -32.10 5.22 11.46
CA ALA A 531 -32.34 3.95 12.15
C ALA A 531 -33.79 3.49 12.02
N GLU A 532 -34.75 4.41 12.14
CA GLU A 532 -36.17 4.13 11.91
C GLU A 532 -36.43 3.73 10.45
N LEU A 533 -35.85 4.48 9.50
CA LEU A 533 -36.03 4.22 8.07
C LEU A 533 -35.51 2.85 7.64
N LEU A 534 -34.36 2.44 8.17
CA LEU A 534 -33.70 1.17 7.81
C LEU A 534 -34.26 -0.03 8.59
N ASP A 535 -35.01 0.17 9.70
CA ASP A 535 -35.18 -0.86 10.74
C ASP A 535 -33.80 -1.46 11.10
N PHE A 536 -32.91 -0.56 11.58
CA PHE A 536 -31.47 -0.75 11.61
C PHE A 536 -31.03 -2.07 12.26
N ASP A 537 -31.61 -2.41 13.41
CA ASP A 537 -31.24 -3.65 14.12
C ASP A 537 -31.56 -4.89 13.26
N SER A 538 -32.76 -4.92 12.66
CA SER A 538 -33.17 -6.02 11.78
C SER A 538 -32.30 -6.07 10.51
N ALA A 539 -31.93 -4.92 9.96
CA ALA A 539 -31.10 -4.83 8.78
C ALA A 539 -29.66 -5.26 9.05
N ILE A 540 -29.09 -4.94 10.22
CA ILE A 540 -27.76 -5.43 10.63
C ILE A 540 -27.79 -6.94 10.86
N GLU A 541 -28.82 -7.47 11.51
CA GLU A 541 -28.96 -8.92 11.70
C GLU A 541 -29.02 -9.66 10.34
N ALA A 542 -29.72 -9.08 9.36
CA ALA A 542 -29.85 -9.66 8.02
C ALA A 542 -28.53 -9.67 7.22
N LEU A 543 -27.55 -8.82 7.57
CA LEU A 543 -26.23 -8.86 6.94
C LEU A 543 -25.47 -10.15 7.22
N ASP A 544 -25.86 -10.91 8.24
CA ASP A 544 -25.21 -12.17 8.64
C ASP A 544 -23.69 -11.99 8.79
N LEU A 545 -23.31 -11.06 9.67
CA LEU A 545 -21.92 -10.69 9.91
C LEU A 545 -21.27 -11.63 10.93
N PRO A 546 -19.94 -11.87 10.86
CA PRO A 546 -19.26 -12.71 11.84
C PRO A 546 -19.45 -12.20 13.25
N GLY A 547 -19.54 -13.10 14.23
CA GLY A 547 -19.75 -12.75 15.64
C GLY A 547 -18.59 -11.95 16.27
N ASP A 548 -17.39 -12.01 15.67
CA ASP A 548 -16.22 -11.19 16.06
C ASP A 548 -16.13 -9.86 15.29
N GLY A 549 -17.07 -9.58 14.38
CA GLY A 549 -17.17 -8.36 13.60
C GLY A 549 -16.05 -8.15 12.58
N ARG A 550 -15.23 -9.18 12.26
CA ARG A 550 -14.13 -9.06 11.30
C ARG A 550 -14.58 -9.35 9.88
N ILE A 551 -14.32 -8.41 8.97
CA ILE A 551 -14.53 -8.57 7.51
C ILE A 551 -13.34 -8.00 6.74
N SER A 552 -13.09 -8.47 5.52
CA SER A 552 -12.12 -7.81 4.62
C SER A 552 -12.60 -6.41 4.25
N ALA A 553 -11.68 -5.43 4.13
CA ALA A 553 -12.02 -4.04 3.78
C ALA A 553 -12.84 -3.95 2.48
N CYS A 554 -12.58 -4.81 1.51
CA CYS A 554 -13.32 -4.87 0.25
C CYS A 554 -14.82 -5.21 0.40
N TYR A 555 -15.25 -5.72 1.54
CA TYR A 555 -16.67 -6.03 1.80
C TYR A 555 -17.44 -4.89 2.47
N LEU A 556 -16.75 -3.90 3.07
CA LEU A 556 -17.43 -2.84 3.82
C LEU A 556 -18.42 -2.07 2.94
N GLY A 557 -17.99 -1.64 1.74
CA GLY A 557 -18.89 -0.96 0.79
C GLY A 557 -20.06 -1.84 0.35
N ALA A 558 -19.82 -3.13 0.08
CA ALA A 558 -20.87 -4.09 -0.28
C ALA A 558 -21.91 -4.29 0.85
N ALA A 559 -21.44 -4.37 2.10
CA ALA A 559 -22.32 -4.51 3.26
C ALA A 559 -23.20 -3.26 3.45
N VAL A 560 -22.65 -2.06 3.25
CA VAL A 560 -23.43 -0.81 3.32
C VAL A 560 -24.45 -0.72 2.18
N LEU A 561 -24.10 -1.14 0.97
CA LEU A 561 -25.07 -1.23 -0.11
C LEU A 561 -26.21 -2.20 0.22
N GLU A 562 -25.91 -3.35 0.81
CA GLU A 562 -26.93 -4.30 1.24
C GLU A 562 -27.81 -3.72 2.36
N LEU A 563 -27.19 -3.10 3.37
CA LEU A 563 -27.88 -2.45 4.50
C LEU A 563 -28.88 -1.38 4.03
N THR A 564 -28.57 -0.68 2.95
CA THR A 564 -29.42 0.39 2.38
C THR A 564 -30.36 -0.10 1.26
N GLY A 565 -30.54 -1.42 1.10
CA GLY A 565 -31.41 -2.01 0.09
C GLY A 565 -30.85 -2.04 -1.33
N ARG A 566 -29.53 -1.86 -1.50
CA ARG A 566 -28.83 -1.75 -2.79
C ARG A 566 -27.92 -2.95 -3.10
N GLY A 567 -27.98 -3.99 -2.27
CA GLY A 567 -27.08 -5.15 -2.39
C GLY A 567 -27.13 -5.87 -3.74
N GLU A 568 -28.28 -5.81 -4.44
CA GLU A 568 -28.50 -6.50 -5.72
C GLU A 568 -28.40 -5.56 -6.95
N VAL A 569 -28.18 -4.25 -6.75
CA VAL A 569 -28.12 -3.28 -7.87
C VAL A 569 -26.99 -3.58 -8.83
N SER A 570 -25.82 -3.95 -8.31
CA SER A 570 -24.67 -4.40 -9.09
C SER A 570 -24.46 -5.90 -8.89
N PRO A 571 -24.39 -6.70 -9.98
CA PRO A 571 -24.06 -8.12 -9.87
C PRO A 571 -22.71 -8.39 -9.19
N TRP A 572 -21.79 -7.45 -9.27
CA TRP A 572 -20.51 -7.51 -8.60
C TRP A 572 -20.65 -7.40 -7.08
N PHE A 573 -21.40 -6.41 -6.58
CA PHE A 573 -21.62 -6.24 -5.14
C PHE A 573 -22.52 -7.33 -4.56
N ALA A 574 -23.52 -7.81 -5.30
CA ALA A 574 -24.30 -8.99 -4.93
C ALA A 574 -23.40 -10.23 -4.72
N PHE A 575 -22.49 -10.47 -5.65
CA PHE A 575 -21.52 -11.55 -5.52
C PHE A 575 -20.57 -11.36 -4.32
N LEU A 576 -20.14 -10.13 -4.03
CA LEU A 576 -19.30 -9.86 -2.86
C LEU A 576 -20.04 -10.14 -1.55
N ASN A 577 -21.32 -9.84 -1.46
CA ASN A 577 -22.15 -10.18 -0.30
C ASN A 577 -22.34 -11.70 -0.14
N GLU A 578 -22.47 -12.44 -1.25
CA GLU A 578 -22.44 -13.92 -1.22
C GLU A 578 -21.09 -14.44 -0.70
N LEU A 579 -19.98 -13.92 -1.22
CA LEU A 579 -18.63 -14.33 -0.83
C LEU A 579 -18.32 -13.98 0.62
N ARG A 580 -18.74 -12.79 1.11
CA ARG A 580 -18.58 -12.33 2.48
C ARG A 580 -19.22 -13.30 3.49
N ARG A 581 -20.41 -13.83 3.19
CA ARG A 581 -21.09 -14.80 4.07
C ARG A 581 -20.36 -16.13 4.17
N GLU A 582 -19.63 -16.54 3.14
CA GLU A 582 -18.84 -17.78 3.12
C GLU A 582 -17.41 -17.59 3.66
N LEU A 583 -16.80 -16.45 3.34
CA LEU A 583 -15.43 -16.08 3.70
C LEU A 583 -15.38 -14.60 4.10
N PRO A 584 -15.78 -14.27 5.32
CA PRO A 584 -15.74 -12.90 5.83
C PRO A 584 -14.37 -12.25 5.74
N VAL A 585 -13.30 -13.02 5.90
CA VAL A 585 -11.93 -12.50 5.75
C VAL A 585 -11.14 -13.33 4.75
N ILE A 586 -10.55 -12.60 3.80
CA ILE A 586 -9.57 -13.11 2.84
C ILE A 586 -8.35 -12.19 2.89
N HIS A 587 -7.19 -12.68 3.31
CA HIS A 587 -5.97 -11.87 3.34
C HIS A 587 -4.72 -12.74 3.20
N ASN A 588 -3.90 -12.50 2.17
CA ASN A 588 -2.58 -13.12 1.97
C ASN A 588 -2.52 -14.65 2.13
N GLY A 589 -3.59 -15.37 1.75
CA GLY A 589 -3.66 -16.83 1.88
C GLY A 589 -4.07 -17.32 3.25
N ALA A 590 -4.49 -16.42 4.14
CA ALA A 590 -5.19 -16.72 5.38
C ALA A 590 -6.67 -16.31 5.23
N TYR A 591 -7.56 -17.09 5.81
CA TYR A 591 -9.01 -16.95 5.65
C TYR A 591 -9.71 -17.12 6.98
N LEU A 592 -10.79 -16.37 7.22
CA LEU A 592 -11.81 -16.74 8.21
C LEU A 592 -13.04 -17.25 7.48
N ASP A 593 -13.60 -18.35 7.94
CA ASP A 593 -14.90 -18.83 7.47
C ASP A 593 -16.05 -18.16 8.24
N ALA A 594 -17.29 -18.51 7.88
CA ALA A 594 -18.50 -17.99 8.51
C ALA A 594 -18.59 -18.26 10.03
N ASP A 595 -17.93 -19.30 10.50
CA ASP A 595 -17.85 -19.67 11.92
C ASP A 595 -16.69 -18.95 12.65
N GLY A 596 -15.94 -18.08 11.95
CA GLY A 596 -14.77 -17.36 12.46
C GLY A 596 -13.53 -18.26 12.63
N GLN A 597 -13.48 -19.42 11.95
CA GLN A 597 -12.34 -20.32 12.05
C GLN A 597 -11.24 -19.92 11.06
N LEU A 598 -10.03 -19.80 11.58
CA LEU A 598 -8.84 -19.52 10.76
C LEU A 598 -8.46 -20.76 9.94
N SER A 599 -8.29 -20.57 8.63
CA SER A 599 -7.77 -21.57 7.70
C SER A 599 -6.74 -20.97 6.75
N PHE A 600 -5.80 -21.80 6.29
CA PHE A 600 -4.85 -21.50 5.22
C PHE A 600 -5.15 -22.30 3.95
N GLU A 601 -6.21 -23.09 3.97
CA GLU A 601 -6.68 -23.89 2.85
C GLU A 601 -8.17 -23.60 2.62
N LEU A 602 -8.58 -23.60 1.37
CA LEU A 602 -9.97 -23.39 0.96
C LEU A 602 -10.61 -24.73 0.59
N ASP A 603 -11.85 -24.92 0.95
CA ASP A 603 -12.64 -26.01 0.39
C ASP A 603 -12.98 -25.76 -1.08
N ALA A 604 -13.62 -26.72 -1.74
CA ALA A 604 -13.91 -26.63 -3.17
C ALA A 604 -14.85 -25.46 -3.53
N LYS A 605 -15.86 -25.16 -2.69
CA LYS A 605 -16.81 -24.05 -2.88
C LYS A 605 -16.10 -22.70 -2.69
N GLN A 606 -15.37 -22.58 -1.59
CA GLN A 606 -14.60 -21.37 -1.26
C GLN A 606 -13.54 -21.07 -2.33
N ALA A 607 -12.82 -22.10 -2.80
CA ALA A 607 -11.82 -21.96 -3.86
C ALA A 607 -12.45 -21.50 -5.20
N GLU A 608 -13.66 -21.99 -5.52
CA GLU A 608 -14.41 -21.53 -6.72
C GLU A 608 -14.80 -20.05 -6.59
N LEU A 609 -15.33 -19.63 -5.45
CA LEU A 609 -15.72 -18.24 -5.20
C LEU A 609 -14.52 -17.29 -5.24
N VAL A 610 -13.41 -17.63 -4.59
CA VAL A 610 -12.17 -16.82 -4.65
C VAL A 610 -11.60 -16.76 -6.07
N SER A 611 -11.64 -17.87 -6.81
CA SER A 611 -11.25 -17.90 -8.23
C SER A 611 -12.14 -17.00 -9.08
N LYS A 612 -13.46 -17.01 -8.86
CA LYS A 612 -14.42 -16.12 -9.52
C LYS A 612 -14.12 -14.67 -9.21
N MET A 613 -13.89 -14.31 -7.94
CA MET A 613 -13.50 -12.96 -7.53
C MET A 613 -12.26 -12.49 -8.28
N ARG A 614 -11.18 -13.28 -8.31
CA ARG A 614 -9.93 -12.96 -9.02
C ARG A 614 -10.13 -12.79 -10.52
N CYS A 615 -10.89 -13.70 -11.14
CA CYS A 615 -11.18 -13.64 -12.57
C CYS A 615 -12.03 -12.42 -12.94
N TRP A 616 -13.04 -12.11 -12.14
CA TRP A 616 -13.93 -10.97 -12.38
C TRP A 616 -13.22 -9.63 -12.12
N THR A 617 -12.45 -9.50 -11.03
CA THR A 617 -11.59 -8.33 -10.80
C THR A 617 -10.61 -8.11 -11.95
N TYR A 618 -9.94 -9.17 -12.43
CA TYR A 618 -9.06 -9.07 -13.60
C TYR A 618 -9.80 -8.60 -14.85
N TYR A 619 -11.02 -9.10 -15.07
CA TYR A 619 -11.88 -8.68 -16.20
C TYR A 619 -12.17 -7.18 -16.11
N LYS A 620 -12.67 -6.71 -14.97
CA LYS A 620 -13.02 -5.29 -14.74
C LYS A 620 -11.81 -4.36 -14.92
N LEU A 621 -10.69 -4.67 -14.32
CA LEU A 621 -9.46 -3.88 -14.48
C LEU A 621 -8.95 -3.82 -15.92
N LYS A 622 -9.23 -4.84 -16.72
CA LYS A 622 -8.74 -4.92 -18.09
C LYS A 622 -9.72 -4.41 -19.13
N TYR A 623 -11.00 -4.55 -18.91
CA TYR A 623 -12.04 -4.26 -19.91
C TYR A 623 -13.02 -3.18 -19.45
N GLY A 624 -13.03 -2.83 -18.17
CA GLY A 624 -13.97 -1.89 -17.56
C GLY A 624 -15.25 -2.60 -17.10
N THR A 625 -16.19 -1.81 -16.57
CA THR A 625 -17.52 -2.28 -16.18
C THR A 625 -18.54 -2.00 -17.28
N VAL A 626 -19.60 -2.80 -17.31
CA VAL A 626 -20.80 -2.54 -18.14
C VAL A 626 -21.72 -1.64 -17.32
N GLN A 627 -22.06 -0.47 -17.86
CA GLN A 627 -22.98 0.49 -17.25
C GLN A 627 -24.44 0.10 -17.51
#